data_ce2468f0f2ae326a02d6c5c18733d0c1
#
_entry.id   ce2468f0f2ae326a02d6c5c18733d0c1
#
_cell.length_a   1.000
_cell.length_b   1.000
_cell.length_c   1.000
_cell.angle_alpha   90.00
_cell.angle_beta   90.00
_cell.angle_gamma   90.00
#
_symmetry.space_group_name_H-M   'P 1'
#
loop_
_entity.id
_entity.type
_entity.pdbx_description
1 polymer ?
#
loop_
_entity_poly.entity_id
_entity_poly.type
_entity_poly.pdbx_seq_one_letter_code
_entity_poly.pdbx_strand_id
1 'polypeptide(L)'
;ILAERNTPAWYQNVRKNDVSTGFLWNAASAQLGNYPDRYTVSTAISRVTGSHNVKAGVLYGWGIYRRYNNANADLYQTYNNGVPFQVTVLNTPLEVQENMDGQFAAYLQDSWRYKNFTVNYGIRYDRIAQSIVGQEAQIGRFANSPAYGDFKVPTWSDISPRTSVVWDIFGNGKTAVRTGFNRFMTAQTTGFARLYAP
;
A
#
# COMPACT_ATOMS: atom_id res chain seq x y z
N ILE A 1 -25.85 -6.96 8.74
CA ILE A 1 -25.61 -8.16 9.54
C ILE A 1 -25.04 -9.21 8.61
N LEU A 2 -23.97 -9.88 9.05
CA LEU A 2 -23.47 -11.10 8.42
C LEU A 2 -24.01 -12.28 9.20
N ALA A 3 -24.63 -13.20 8.48
CA ALA A 3 -25.21 -14.41 9.03
C ALA A 3 -24.27 -15.61 8.83
N GLU A 4 -24.47 -16.64 9.61
CA GLU A 4 -23.75 -17.89 9.42
C GLU A 4 -24.04 -18.45 8.01
N ARG A 5 -22.98 -18.88 7.33
CA ARG A 5 -23.05 -19.36 5.94
C ARG A 5 -24.01 -20.53 5.78
N ASN A 6 -24.75 -20.55 4.67
CA ASN A 6 -25.73 -21.57 4.32
C ASN A 6 -26.95 -21.67 5.27
N THR A 7 -27.16 -20.70 6.16
CA THR A 7 -28.41 -20.60 6.94
C THR A 7 -29.49 -19.82 6.18
N PRO A 8 -30.79 -19.96 6.55
CA PRO A 8 -31.85 -19.12 5.97
C PRO A 8 -31.55 -17.63 6.10
N ALA A 9 -30.99 -17.19 7.24
CA ALA A 9 -30.60 -15.80 7.46
C ALA A 9 -29.49 -15.35 6.50
N TRP A 10 -28.55 -16.22 6.15
CA TRP A 10 -27.50 -15.93 5.20
C TRP A 10 -28.07 -15.69 3.78
N TYR A 11 -29.04 -16.47 3.34
CA TYR A 11 -29.70 -16.30 2.05
C TYR A 11 -30.63 -15.08 1.98
N GLN A 12 -31.28 -14.73 3.09
CA GLN A 12 -32.25 -13.64 3.16
C GLN A 12 -31.59 -12.26 3.37
N ASN A 13 -30.48 -12.21 4.11
CA ASN A 13 -29.77 -10.97 4.43
C ASN A 13 -28.78 -10.56 3.35
N VAL A 14 -29.24 -10.39 2.13
CA VAL A 14 -28.43 -9.92 1.01
C VAL A 14 -28.24 -8.41 1.10
N ARG A 15 -27.02 -7.92 0.93
CA ARG A 15 -26.75 -6.51 0.81
C ARG A 15 -27.52 -5.91 -0.36
N LYS A 16 -28.12 -4.74 -0.13
CA LYS A 16 -28.77 -3.91 -1.14
C LYS A 16 -28.18 -2.50 -1.11
N ASN A 17 -27.97 -1.91 -2.29
CA ASN A 17 -27.53 -0.52 -2.40
C ASN A 17 -28.24 0.17 -3.57
N ASP A 18 -28.58 1.42 -3.39
CA ASP A 18 -29.09 2.28 -4.46
C ASP A 18 -27.96 3.23 -4.89
N VAL A 19 -27.56 3.14 -6.17
CA VAL A 19 -26.41 3.91 -6.69
C VAL A 19 -26.74 5.40 -6.87
N SER A 20 -28.01 5.76 -7.03
CA SER A 20 -28.43 7.16 -7.19
C SER A 20 -28.42 7.93 -5.87
N THR A 21 -28.70 7.25 -4.77
CA THR A 21 -28.78 7.85 -3.42
C THR A 21 -27.59 7.51 -2.53
N GLY A 22 -26.82 6.48 -2.89
CA GLY A 22 -25.76 5.91 -2.04
C GLY A 22 -26.30 5.14 -0.83
N PHE A 23 -27.60 4.90 -0.75
CA PHE A 23 -28.23 4.22 0.39
C PHE A 23 -27.96 2.71 0.38
N LEU A 24 -27.54 2.23 1.55
CA LEU A 24 -27.24 0.80 1.80
C LEU A 24 -28.20 0.27 2.85
N TRP A 25 -28.77 -0.91 2.59
CA TRP A 25 -29.70 -1.54 3.55
C TRP A 25 -29.66 -3.07 3.49
N ASN A 26 -30.39 -3.69 4.40
CA ASN A 26 -30.58 -5.11 4.62
C ASN A 26 -29.38 -5.81 5.27
N ALA A 27 -28.19 -5.75 4.67
CA ALA A 27 -26.99 -6.35 5.24
C ALA A 27 -25.75 -5.50 4.97
N ALA A 28 -24.67 -5.75 5.72
CA ALA A 28 -23.35 -5.22 5.42
C ALA A 28 -22.85 -5.73 4.05
N SER A 29 -21.92 -4.99 3.45
CA SER A 29 -21.36 -5.33 2.14
C SER A 29 -20.69 -6.70 2.15
N ALA A 30 -19.82 -6.91 3.15
CA ALA A 30 -19.10 -8.14 3.38
C ALA A 30 -18.42 -8.08 4.74
N GLN A 31 -18.00 -9.22 5.24
CA GLN A 31 -17.01 -9.29 6.31
C GLN A 31 -15.62 -9.16 5.67
N LEU A 32 -14.94 -8.08 5.98
CA LEU A 32 -13.59 -7.81 5.51
C LEU A 32 -12.62 -8.01 6.66
N GLY A 33 -11.68 -8.92 6.48
CA GLY A 33 -10.52 -9.09 7.37
C GLY A 33 -9.26 -8.55 6.69
N ASN A 34 -8.43 -7.84 7.44
CA ASN A 34 -7.14 -7.34 6.99
C ASN A 34 -6.10 -7.68 8.05
N TYR A 35 -5.17 -8.55 7.71
CA TYR A 35 -4.18 -9.10 8.65
C TYR A 35 -2.75 -8.81 8.12
N PRO A 36 -2.22 -7.60 8.37
CA PRO A 36 -0.87 -7.25 7.99
C PRO A 36 0.14 -7.70 9.04
N ASP A 37 1.15 -8.45 8.61
CA ASP A 37 2.35 -8.74 9.39
C ASP A 37 3.54 -8.10 8.66
N ARG A 38 4.16 -7.09 9.25
CA ARG A 38 5.29 -6.39 8.67
C ARG A 38 6.43 -6.26 9.65
N TYR A 39 7.60 -6.61 9.20
CA TYR A 39 8.85 -6.47 9.92
C TYR A 39 9.76 -5.46 9.22
N THR A 40 10.43 -4.63 9.98
CA THR A 40 11.36 -3.63 9.44
C THR A 40 12.56 -3.50 10.36
N VAL A 41 13.74 -3.58 9.79
CA VAL A 41 15.01 -3.31 10.47
C VAL A 41 15.65 -2.11 9.80
N SER A 42 16.10 -1.15 10.58
CA SER A 42 16.81 0.02 10.06
C SER A 42 17.99 0.38 10.94
N THR A 43 19.05 0.86 10.32
CA THR A 43 20.22 1.40 11.02
C THR A 43 20.75 2.62 10.31
N ALA A 44 21.37 3.51 11.07
CA ALA A 44 22.01 4.70 10.52
C ALA A 44 23.24 5.07 11.34
N ILE A 45 24.21 5.63 10.67
CA ILE A 45 25.42 6.23 11.27
C ILE A 45 25.50 7.69 10.84
N SER A 46 25.91 8.54 11.76
CA SER A 46 26.19 9.94 11.45
C SER A 46 27.54 10.34 12.01
N ARG A 47 28.24 11.20 11.27
CA ARG A 47 29.53 11.77 11.67
C ARG A 47 29.58 13.26 11.37
N VAL A 48 29.90 14.03 12.39
CA VAL A 48 30.17 15.46 12.24
C VAL A 48 31.69 15.63 12.20
N THR A 49 32.18 16.29 11.17
CA THR A 49 33.61 16.56 11.01
C THR A 49 33.82 17.92 10.32
N GLY A 50 34.41 18.88 11.03
CA GLY A 50 34.54 20.25 10.54
C GLY A 50 33.18 20.86 10.19
N SER A 51 33.05 21.25 8.92
CA SER A 51 31.82 21.86 8.38
C SER A 51 30.81 20.83 7.80
N HIS A 52 31.09 19.54 7.88
CA HIS A 52 30.29 18.46 7.32
C HIS A 52 29.51 17.70 8.40
N ASN A 53 28.26 17.35 8.08
CA ASN A 53 27.45 16.44 8.87
C ASN A 53 26.96 15.34 7.96
N VAL A 54 27.75 14.25 7.86
CA VAL A 54 27.48 13.11 6.98
C VAL A 54 26.58 12.12 7.70
N LYS A 55 25.56 11.60 7.01
CA LYS A 55 24.69 10.54 7.50
C LYS A 55 24.48 9.48 6.42
N ALA A 56 24.67 8.22 6.79
CA ALA A 56 24.37 7.07 5.98
C ALA A 56 23.41 6.13 6.71
N GLY A 57 22.56 5.43 5.99
CA GLY A 57 21.66 4.47 6.62
C GLY A 57 21.11 3.47 5.62
N VAL A 58 20.63 2.35 6.18
CA VAL A 58 19.98 1.27 5.44
C VAL A 58 18.69 0.88 6.15
N LEU A 59 17.74 0.40 5.36
CA LEU A 59 16.48 -0.15 5.81
C LEU A 59 16.21 -1.44 5.03
N TYR A 60 15.76 -2.47 5.73
CA TYR A 60 15.22 -3.68 5.15
C TYR A 60 13.90 -4.04 5.80
N GLY A 61 12.90 -4.33 4.98
CA GLY A 61 11.57 -4.71 5.42
C GLY A 61 11.03 -5.89 4.62
N TRP A 62 10.18 -6.69 5.24
CA TRP A 62 9.46 -7.79 4.63
C TRP A 62 8.15 -8.02 5.37
N GLY A 63 7.25 -8.81 4.78
CA GLY A 63 6.01 -9.13 5.46
C GLY A 63 4.99 -9.78 4.54
N ILE A 64 3.85 -10.08 5.13
CA ILE A 64 2.69 -10.64 4.45
C ILE A 64 1.46 -9.79 4.75
N TYR A 65 0.51 -9.80 3.84
CA TYR A 65 -0.78 -9.16 4.03
C TYR A 65 -1.86 -10.13 3.58
N ARG A 66 -2.65 -10.63 4.52
CA ARG A 66 -3.79 -11.50 4.26
C ARG A 66 -5.07 -10.69 4.27
N ARG A 67 -5.87 -10.87 3.23
CA ARG A 67 -7.19 -10.27 3.09
C ARG A 67 -8.23 -11.36 3.07
N TYR A 68 -9.26 -11.18 3.86
CA TYR A 68 -10.42 -12.05 3.92
C TYR A 68 -11.65 -11.29 3.47
N ASN A 69 -12.49 -11.92 2.66
CA ASN A 69 -13.77 -11.39 2.22
C ASN A 69 -14.84 -12.47 2.29
N ASN A 70 -15.96 -12.18 2.93
CA ASN A 70 -17.11 -13.07 3.01
C ASN A 70 -18.40 -12.26 2.93
N ALA A 71 -19.32 -12.64 2.05
CA ALA A 71 -20.58 -11.93 1.81
C ALA A 71 -21.78 -12.85 1.97
N ASN A 72 -22.88 -12.33 2.48
CA ASN A 72 -24.12 -13.09 2.58
C ASN A 72 -24.64 -13.51 1.21
N ALA A 73 -25.02 -14.77 1.08
CA ALA A 73 -25.53 -15.41 -0.13
C ALA A 73 -24.63 -15.33 -1.37
N ASP A 74 -23.35 -14.96 -1.21
CA ASP A 74 -22.38 -14.74 -2.29
C ASP A 74 -22.87 -13.75 -3.36
N LEU A 75 -23.68 -12.76 -2.97
CA LEU A 75 -24.19 -11.75 -3.89
C LEU A 75 -24.59 -10.45 -3.20
N TYR A 76 -24.72 -9.39 -3.99
CA TYR A 76 -25.45 -8.19 -3.59
C TYR A 76 -26.30 -7.64 -4.75
N GLN A 77 -27.34 -6.89 -4.38
CA GLN A 77 -28.29 -6.29 -5.29
C GLN A 77 -28.09 -4.78 -5.37
N THR A 78 -28.05 -4.26 -6.58
CA THR A 78 -27.93 -2.83 -6.85
C THR A 78 -29.25 -2.33 -7.44
N TYR A 79 -29.67 -1.17 -6.96
CA TYR A 79 -30.84 -0.43 -7.38
C TYR A 79 -30.42 0.91 -7.98
N ASN A 80 -31.27 1.49 -8.80
CA ASN A 80 -31.13 2.85 -9.30
C ASN A 80 -32.50 3.55 -9.16
N ASN A 81 -32.57 4.60 -8.34
CA ASN A 81 -33.81 5.29 -7.96
C ASN A 81 -34.92 4.31 -7.48
N GLY A 82 -34.57 3.36 -6.62
CA GLY A 82 -35.48 2.37 -6.08
C GLY A 82 -35.85 1.22 -7.02
N VAL A 83 -35.40 1.25 -8.28
CA VAL A 83 -35.68 0.19 -9.26
C VAL A 83 -34.52 -0.82 -9.27
N PRO A 84 -34.78 -2.15 -9.25
CA PRO A 84 -33.74 -3.16 -9.41
C PRO A 84 -32.93 -2.92 -10.70
N PHE A 85 -31.59 -2.87 -10.57
CA PHE A 85 -30.71 -2.50 -11.67
C PHE A 85 -29.73 -3.63 -12.04
N GLN A 86 -29.06 -4.19 -11.02
CA GLN A 86 -27.98 -5.16 -11.21
C GLN A 86 -27.87 -6.13 -10.04
N VAL A 87 -27.43 -7.34 -10.31
CA VAL A 87 -26.96 -8.30 -9.30
C VAL A 87 -25.48 -8.54 -9.52
N THR A 88 -24.68 -8.38 -8.48
CA THR A 88 -23.27 -8.77 -8.48
C THR A 88 -23.13 -10.07 -7.72
N VAL A 89 -22.59 -11.10 -8.37
CA VAL A 89 -22.28 -12.38 -7.74
C VAL A 89 -20.83 -12.41 -7.31
N LEU A 90 -20.57 -13.12 -6.21
CA LEU A 90 -19.28 -13.23 -5.59
C LEU A 90 -18.96 -14.71 -5.39
N ASN A 91 -17.67 -15.01 -5.32
CA ASN A 91 -17.18 -16.33 -4.90
C ASN A 91 -16.50 -16.16 -3.54
N THR A 92 -17.26 -16.34 -2.46
CA THR A 92 -16.77 -16.16 -1.09
C THR A 92 -17.00 -17.43 -0.25
N PRO A 93 -16.26 -17.67 0.85
CA PRO A 93 -15.18 -16.80 1.38
C PRO A 93 -13.96 -16.78 0.46
N LEU A 94 -13.35 -15.63 0.34
CA LEU A 94 -12.11 -15.44 -0.40
C LEU A 94 -11.01 -15.00 0.57
N GLU A 95 -9.88 -15.66 0.55
CA GLU A 95 -8.67 -15.25 1.24
C GLU A 95 -7.53 -15.08 0.25
N VAL A 96 -6.93 -13.89 0.21
CA VAL A 96 -5.80 -13.56 -0.68
C VAL A 96 -4.61 -13.20 0.18
N GLN A 97 -3.45 -13.77 -0.12
CA GLN A 97 -2.19 -13.40 0.51
C GLN A 97 -1.28 -12.68 -0.47
N GLU A 98 -0.88 -11.48 -0.07
CA GLU A 98 0.07 -10.63 -0.76
C GLU A 98 1.36 -10.60 0.06
N ASN A 99 2.51 -10.84 -0.56
CA ASN A 99 3.80 -10.79 0.12
C ASN A 99 4.58 -9.53 -0.26
N MET A 100 5.19 -8.91 0.73
CA MET A 100 6.32 -8.02 0.53
C MET A 100 7.59 -8.86 0.68
N ASP A 101 8.12 -9.37 -0.44
CA ASP A 101 9.28 -10.26 -0.46
C ASP A 101 10.55 -9.56 0.00
N GLY A 102 10.63 -8.24 -0.22
CA GLY A 102 11.69 -7.40 0.29
C GLY A 102 11.51 -5.95 -0.10
N GLN A 103 11.69 -5.10 0.89
CA GLN A 103 11.86 -3.66 0.73
C GLN A 103 13.26 -3.30 1.22
N PHE A 104 14.12 -2.90 0.33
CA PHE A 104 15.47 -2.43 0.66
C PHE A 104 15.58 -0.95 0.37
N ALA A 105 16.22 -0.21 1.27
CA ALA A 105 16.60 1.17 1.01
C ALA A 105 17.96 1.46 1.61
N ALA A 106 18.76 2.24 0.90
CA ALA A 106 20.02 2.76 1.37
C ALA A 106 20.14 4.25 1.03
N TYR A 107 20.74 5.03 1.91
CA TYR A 107 20.94 6.45 1.64
C TYR A 107 22.27 6.94 2.20
N LEU A 108 22.78 7.96 1.53
CA LEU A 108 23.92 8.76 1.97
C LEU A 108 23.57 10.24 1.78
N GLN A 109 23.81 11.06 2.78
CA GLN A 109 23.56 12.49 2.72
C GLN A 109 24.62 13.25 3.50
N ASP A 110 24.87 14.49 3.11
CA ASP A 110 25.72 15.42 3.82
C ASP A 110 25.05 16.80 3.94
N SER A 111 25.33 17.47 5.03
CA SER A 111 25.00 18.86 5.26
C SER A 111 26.30 19.61 5.46
N TRP A 112 26.72 20.35 4.44
CA TRP A 112 27.96 21.11 4.43
C TRP A 112 27.68 22.58 4.67
N ARG A 113 28.38 23.14 5.65
CA ARG A 113 28.35 24.58 5.97
C ARG A 113 29.59 25.26 5.45
N TYR A 114 29.40 26.29 4.64
CA TYR A 114 30.49 27.12 4.13
C TYR A 114 30.10 28.59 4.22
N LYS A 115 30.73 29.32 5.14
CA LYS A 115 30.38 30.72 5.41
C LYS A 115 28.88 30.88 5.69
N ASN A 116 28.20 31.67 4.87
CA ASN A 116 26.78 31.95 4.97
C ASN A 116 25.90 30.91 4.23
N PHE A 117 26.49 29.86 3.69
CA PHE A 117 25.76 28.80 2.97
C PHE A 117 25.68 27.53 3.77
N THR A 118 24.52 26.88 3.69
CA THR A 118 24.35 25.47 4.07
C THR A 118 23.87 24.72 2.85
N VAL A 119 24.65 23.77 2.40
CA VAL A 119 24.35 22.92 1.24
C VAL A 119 24.03 21.53 1.75
N ASN A 120 22.81 21.05 1.50
CA ASN A 120 22.43 19.68 1.79
C ASN A 120 22.36 18.91 0.47
N TYR A 121 22.99 17.77 0.41
CA TYR A 121 22.94 16.89 -0.74
C TYR A 121 22.97 15.44 -0.28
N GLY A 122 22.30 14.59 -1.06
CA GLY A 122 22.21 13.18 -0.75
C GLY A 122 21.58 12.40 -1.88
N ILE A 123 21.70 11.10 -1.74
CA ILE A 123 21.14 10.13 -2.66
C ILE A 123 20.50 9.01 -1.85
N ARG A 124 19.37 8.52 -2.32
CA ARG A 124 18.69 7.36 -1.77
C ARG A 124 18.39 6.38 -2.89
N TYR A 125 18.68 5.13 -2.65
CA TYR A 125 18.25 3.99 -3.47
C TYR A 125 17.16 3.24 -2.74
N ASP A 126 16.09 2.92 -3.45
CA ASP A 126 14.97 2.09 -2.97
C ASP A 126 14.72 0.93 -3.93
N ARG A 127 14.43 -0.25 -3.37
CA ARG A 127 14.03 -1.43 -4.12
C ARG A 127 12.89 -2.12 -3.39
N ILE A 128 11.82 -2.46 -4.13
CA ILE A 128 10.65 -3.17 -3.58
C ILE A 128 10.32 -4.35 -4.47
N ALA A 129 10.24 -5.54 -3.88
CA ALA A 129 9.82 -6.77 -4.52
C ALA A 129 8.56 -7.30 -3.82
N GLN A 130 7.60 -7.79 -4.59
CA GLN A 130 6.31 -8.27 -4.10
C GLN A 130 5.89 -9.52 -4.88
N SER A 131 5.09 -10.35 -4.24
CA SER A 131 4.47 -11.52 -4.87
C SER A 131 3.05 -11.74 -4.35
N ILE A 132 2.28 -12.53 -5.08
CA ILE A 132 0.96 -13.01 -4.70
C ILE A 132 1.05 -14.52 -4.58
N VAL A 133 0.50 -15.05 -3.51
CA VAL A 133 0.37 -16.49 -3.30
C VAL A 133 -0.76 -17.01 -4.17
N GLY A 134 -0.50 -18.10 -4.87
CA GLY A 134 -1.47 -18.78 -5.71
C GLY A 134 -2.68 -19.28 -4.93
N GLN A 135 -3.75 -19.53 -5.64
CA GLN A 135 -4.97 -20.06 -5.07
C GLN A 135 -5.42 -21.32 -5.82
N GLU A 136 -5.97 -22.26 -5.06
CA GLU A 136 -6.66 -23.42 -5.63
C GLU A 136 -7.95 -22.99 -6.32
N ALA A 137 -8.41 -23.83 -7.26
CA ALA A 137 -9.70 -23.61 -7.90
C ALA A 137 -10.82 -23.63 -6.86
N GLN A 138 -11.71 -22.67 -6.95
CA GLN A 138 -12.87 -22.58 -6.06
C GLN A 138 -14.17 -22.85 -6.85
N ILE A 139 -14.96 -23.77 -6.33
CA ILE A 139 -16.35 -24.01 -6.82
C ILE A 139 -17.26 -23.12 -6.00
N GLY A 140 -17.72 -22.04 -6.62
CA GLY A 140 -18.64 -21.10 -6.00
C GLY A 140 -20.12 -21.43 -6.32
N ARG A 141 -21.00 -20.73 -5.64
CA ARG A 141 -22.44 -20.90 -5.82
C ARG A 141 -22.92 -20.49 -7.22
N PHE A 142 -22.34 -19.47 -7.81
CA PHE A 142 -22.76 -18.89 -9.07
C PHE A 142 -21.71 -19.04 -10.18
N ALA A 143 -20.45 -19.12 -9.81
CA ALA A 143 -19.33 -19.22 -10.74
C ALA A 143 -18.16 -19.98 -10.11
N ASN A 144 -17.35 -20.59 -10.94
CA ASN A 144 -16.10 -21.21 -10.51
C ASN A 144 -14.93 -20.26 -10.81
N SER A 145 -14.01 -20.17 -9.88
CA SER A 145 -12.73 -19.48 -10.08
C SER A 145 -11.67 -20.50 -10.43
N PRO A 146 -10.89 -20.31 -11.50
CA PRO A 146 -9.79 -21.20 -11.84
C PRO A 146 -8.68 -21.11 -10.80
N ALA A 147 -7.87 -22.17 -10.65
CA ALA A 147 -6.63 -22.12 -9.90
C ALA A 147 -5.63 -21.21 -10.60
N TYR A 148 -4.78 -20.54 -9.83
CA TYR A 148 -3.59 -19.87 -10.32
C TYR A 148 -2.43 -20.09 -9.35
N GLY A 149 -1.21 -20.18 -9.91
CA GLY A 149 0.01 -20.35 -9.12
C GLY A 149 0.54 -19.04 -8.55
N ASP A 150 1.56 -19.16 -7.70
CA ASP A 150 2.31 -18.00 -7.21
C ASP A 150 2.86 -17.18 -8.36
N PHE A 151 2.79 -15.86 -8.26
CA PHE A 151 3.43 -15.00 -9.24
C PHE A 151 4.08 -13.77 -8.59
N LYS A 152 5.17 -13.33 -9.21
CA LYS A 152 5.91 -12.14 -8.78
C LYS A 152 5.43 -10.92 -9.54
N VAL A 153 5.18 -9.86 -8.80
CA VAL A 153 4.92 -8.55 -9.39
C VAL A 153 6.25 -7.92 -9.83
N PRO A 154 6.27 -7.07 -10.86
CA PRO A 154 7.50 -6.39 -11.26
C PRO A 154 8.20 -5.71 -10.07
N THR A 155 9.50 -5.94 -9.96
CA THR A 155 10.32 -5.31 -8.93
C THR A 155 10.62 -3.87 -9.30
N TRP A 156 10.41 -2.97 -8.36
CA TRP A 156 10.71 -1.54 -8.52
C TRP A 156 12.08 -1.23 -7.94
N SER A 157 12.86 -0.45 -8.69
CA SER A 157 14.13 0.10 -8.21
C SER A 157 14.21 1.55 -8.62
N ASP A 158 14.56 2.43 -7.69
CA ASP A 158 14.63 3.87 -7.96
C ASP A 158 15.77 4.55 -7.21
N ILE A 159 16.26 5.64 -7.80
CA ILE A 159 17.27 6.52 -7.23
C ILE A 159 16.63 7.90 -7.03
N SER A 160 16.69 8.39 -5.81
CA SER A 160 16.09 9.65 -5.38
C SER A 160 17.18 10.64 -4.92
N PRO A 161 17.68 11.53 -5.81
CA PRO A 161 18.57 12.61 -5.43
C PRO A 161 17.82 13.65 -4.62
N ARG A 162 18.53 14.26 -3.65
CA ARG A 162 18.02 15.33 -2.80
C ARG A 162 19.07 16.39 -2.65
N THR A 163 18.72 17.62 -2.98
CA THR A 163 19.63 18.76 -2.87
C THR A 163 18.87 19.98 -2.37
N SER A 164 19.50 20.74 -1.49
CA SER A 164 19.02 22.06 -1.10
C SER A 164 20.17 22.96 -0.69
N VAL A 165 19.99 24.25 -0.92
CA VAL A 165 20.91 25.30 -0.52
C VAL A 165 20.14 26.31 0.31
N VAL A 166 20.70 26.68 1.44
CA VAL A 166 20.24 27.78 2.28
C VAL A 166 21.34 28.83 2.30
N TRP A 167 20.99 30.05 1.94
CA TRP A 167 21.89 31.19 1.96
C TRP A 167 21.39 32.24 2.96
N ASP A 168 22.14 32.43 4.03
CA ASP A 168 21.95 33.55 4.96
C ASP A 168 22.56 34.80 4.34
N ILE A 169 21.70 35.68 3.78
CA ILE A 169 22.11 36.82 2.96
C ILE A 169 23.09 37.72 3.71
N PHE A 170 22.80 38.00 4.98
CA PHE A 170 23.55 38.95 5.81
C PHE A 170 24.48 38.26 6.82
N GLY A 171 24.47 36.93 6.89
CA GLY A 171 25.28 36.20 7.87
C GLY A 171 24.87 36.40 9.35
N ASN A 172 23.70 36.90 9.60
CA ASN A 172 23.20 37.21 10.93
C ASN A 172 22.01 36.31 11.39
N GLY A 173 21.64 35.31 10.59
CA GLY A 173 20.59 34.35 10.88
C GLY A 173 19.17 34.89 10.76
N LYS A 174 18.98 36.17 10.36
CA LYS A 174 17.66 36.81 10.33
C LYS A 174 16.95 36.71 8.98
N THR A 175 17.72 36.62 7.88
CA THR A 175 17.16 36.57 6.54
C THR A 175 17.88 35.53 5.71
N ALA A 176 17.16 34.50 5.29
CA ALA A 176 17.72 33.44 4.49
C ALA A 176 16.85 33.11 3.26
N VAL A 177 17.51 32.82 2.14
CA VAL A 177 16.88 32.28 0.93
C VAL A 177 17.18 30.78 0.88
N ARG A 178 16.12 29.98 0.63
CA ARG A 178 16.23 28.53 0.48
C ARG A 178 15.73 28.10 -0.87
N THR A 179 16.50 27.23 -1.53
CA THR A 179 16.10 26.55 -2.77
C THR A 179 16.47 25.07 -2.67
N GLY A 180 15.76 24.22 -3.41
CA GLY A 180 16.09 22.79 -3.42
C GLY A 180 15.42 22.07 -4.58
N PHE A 181 16.06 20.97 -4.97
CA PHE A 181 15.54 20.02 -5.94
C PHE A 181 15.59 18.62 -5.34
N ASN A 182 14.41 17.96 -5.27
CA ASN A 182 14.29 16.66 -4.67
C ASN A 182 13.41 15.76 -5.53
N ARG A 183 13.83 14.52 -5.73
CA ARG A 183 13.02 13.46 -6.29
C ARG A 183 12.56 12.53 -5.17
N PHE A 184 11.30 12.15 -5.18
CA PHE A 184 10.73 11.19 -4.23
C PHE A 184 10.08 10.05 -5.00
N MET A 185 10.33 8.84 -4.56
CA MET A 185 9.59 7.68 -5.01
C MET A 185 8.29 7.58 -4.20
N THR A 186 7.17 7.31 -4.88
CA THR A 186 5.94 6.94 -4.19
C THR A 186 6.12 5.57 -3.53
N ALA A 187 5.83 5.48 -2.24
CA ALA A 187 5.87 4.21 -1.54
C ALA A 187 4.82 3.25 -2.11
N GLN A 188 5.26 2.16 -2.70
CA GLN A 188 4.38 1.09 -3.17
C GLN A 188 4.16 0.12 -2.01
N THR A 189 2.89 -0.12 -1.70
CA THR A 189 2.47 -1.14 -0.73
C THR A 189 2.05 -2.42 -1.46
N THR A 190 1.77 -3.49 -0.72
CA THR A 190 1.23 -4.73 -1.27
C THR A 190 -0.08 -4.53 -2.06
N GLY A 191 -0.79 -3.43 -1.83
CA GLY A 191 -1.97 -3.06 -2.61
C GLY A 191 -1.73 -2.91 -4.10
N PHE A 192 -0.48 -2.61 -4.52
CA PHE A 192 -0.11 -2.62 -5.93
C PHE A 192 -0.12 -4.04 -6.51
N ALA A 193 0.38 -5.02 -5.75
CA ALA A 193 0.36 -6.43 -6.15
C ALA A 193 -1.07 -6.90 -6.45
N ARG A 194 -2.05 -6.46 -5.65
CA ARG A 194 -3.46 -6.80 -5.83
C ARG A 194 -4.05 -6.37 -7.18
N LEU A 195 -3.54 -5.30 -7.80
CA LEU A 195 -4.03 -4.85 -9.11
C LEU A 195 -3.72 -5.86 -10.23
N TYR A 196 -2.78 -6.76 -9.98
CA TYR A 196 -2.36 -7.81 -10.92
C TYR A 196 -2.85 -9.20 -10.50
N ALA A 197 -3.59 -9.31 -9.39
CA ALA A 197 -4.22 -10.57 -9.00
C ALA A 197 -5.31 -10.93 -10.03
N PRO A 198 -5.34 -12.19 -10.50
CA PRO A 198 -6.36 -12.70 -11.42
C PRO A 198 -7.77 -12.59 -10.88
#